data_e47cdce9f080bfe1c8844f33e25f1344
#
_entry.id   e47cdce9f080bfe1c8844f33e25f1344
#
_cell.length_a   1.000
_cell.length_b   1.000
_cell.length_c   1.000
_cell.angle_alpha   90.00
_cell.angle_beta   90.00
_cell.angle_gamma   90.00
#
_symmetry.space_group_name_H-M   'P 1'
#
loop_
_entity.id
_entity.type
_entity.pdbx_description
1 polymer ?
#
loop_
_entity_poly.entity_id
_entity_poly.type
_entity_poly.pdbx_seq_one_letter_code
_entity_poly.pdbx_strand_id
1 'polypeptide(L)'
;PYTNSMIVINKIWKDTANSVGGAVAIANSGGESFQYGVRLQIHVGGVAKAGVKTLKATYKGEEYQYGTVTKIAVCKNQLPTPYNITYGGTMCCVHNGIISEDDINDYKKVEIPNLIKNKLVSMEGQDVEVNIDEVKFSEDGEVDNTPIPIN
;
A
#
# COMPACT_ATOMS: atom_id res chain seq x y z
N PRO A 1 -10.88 33.80 5.07
CA PRO A 1 -11.15 32.82 4.02
C PRO A 1 -11.16 31.42 4.66
N TYR A 2 -12.26 30.70 4.48
CA TYR A 2 -12.37 29.33 4.97
C TYR A 2 -11.62 28.41 4.00
N THR A 3 -10.57 27.77 4.47
CA THR A 3 -9.82 26.75 3.71
C THR A 3 -10.28 25.38 4.16
N ASN A 4 -11.39 24.91 3.62
CA ASN A 4 -11.83 23.56 3.84
C ASN A 4 -11.18 22.63 2.81
N SER A 5 -10.47 21.62 3.27
CA SER A 5 -9.96 20.55 2.43
C SER A 5 -10.92 19.36 2.51
N MET A 6 -11.27 18.81 1.37
CA MET A 6 -12.10 17.60 1.28
C MET A 6 -11.25 16.48 0.69
N ILE A 7 -11.23 15.34 1.39
CA ILE A 7 -10.61 14.11 0.91
C ILE A 7 -11.74 13.17 0.50
N VAL A 8 -11.72 12.71 -0.75
CA VAL A 8 -12.68 11.75 -1.27
C VAL A 8 -11.94 10.46 -1.60
N ILE A 9 -12.39 9.36 -0.98
CA ILE A 9 -11.89 8.03 -1.28
C ILE A 9 -12.82 7.41 -2.33
N ASN A 10 -12.24 7.02 -3.46
CA ASN A 10 -12.99 6.46 -4.57
C ASN A 10 -12.35 5.15 -5.06
N LYS A 11 -13.19 4.27 -5.58
CA LYS A 11 -12.75 3.01 -6.17
C LYS A 11 -12.47 3.21 -7.65
N ILE A 12 -11.33 2.68 -8.11
CA ILE A 12 -10.98 2.56 -9.51
C ILE A 12 -11.16 1.11 -9.96
N TRP A 13 -11.51 0.91 -11.22
CA TRP A 13 -11.61 -0.41 -11.83
C TRP A 13 -11.06 -0.39 -13.25
N LYS A 14 -10.75 -1.57 -13.73
CA LYS A 14 -10.34 -1.77 -15.11
C LYS A 14 -11.51 -1.53 -16.05
N ASP A 15 -11.39 -0.58 -16.96
CA ASP A 15 -12.35 -0.36 -18.04
C ASP A 15 -12.00 -1.28 -19.22
N THR A 16 -12.70 -2.42 -19.29
CA THR A 16 -12.47 -3.40 -20.35
C THR A 16 -12.99 -2.94 -21.71
N ALA A 17 -13.95 -2.03 -21.73
CA ALA A 17 -14.53 -1.53 -22.99
C ALA A 17 -13.57 -0.59 -23.73
N ASN A 18 -12.78 0.19 -23.01
CA ASN A 18 -11.84 1.16 -23.56
C ASN A 18 -10.37 0.69 -23.53
N SER A 19 -10.11 -0.56 -23.13
CA SER A 19 -8.76 -1.13 -23.14
C SER A 19 -8.40 -1.61 -24.53
N VAL A 20 -7.41 -0.99 -25.18
CA VAL A 20 -6.96 -1.30 -26.54
C VAL A 20 -5.48 -1.62 -26.54
N GLY A 21 -5.09 -2.68 -27.25
CA GLY A 21 -3.68 -2.96 -27.53
C GLY A 21 -2.82 -3.31 -26.32
N GLY A 22 -3.42 -3.88 -25.25
CA GLY A 22 -2.72 -4.21 -24.01
C GLY A 22 -2.62 -3.06 -23.00
N ALA A 23 -2.99 -1.84 -23.38
CA ALA A 23 -3.13 -0.73 -22.44
C ALA A 23 -4.42 -0.91 -21.62
N VAL A 24 -4.29 -0.76 -20.32
CA VAL A 24 -5.41 -0.86 -19.39
C VAL A 24 -5.99 0.53 -19.16
N ALA A 25 -7.21 0.75 -19.65
CA ALA A 25 -7.97 1.95 -19.29
C ALA A 25 -8.50 1.81 -17.85
N ILE A 26 -8.50 2.90 -17.12
CA ILE A 26 -8.98 2.98 -15.74
C ILE A 26 -10.24 3.85 -15.71
N ALA A 27 -11.30 3.33 -15.11
CA ALA A 27 -12.50 4.09 -14.83
C ALA A 27 -12.62 4.41 -13.34
N ASN A 28 -13.05 5.62 -13.03
CA ASN A 28 -13.35 6.07 -11.69
C ASN A 28 -14.88 6.08 -11.45
N SER A 29 -15.28 5.75 -10.22
CA SER A 29 -16.66 6.00 -9.80
C SER A 29 -16.93 7.50 -9.84
N GLY A 30 -18.06 7.93 -10.42
CA GLY A 30 -18.41 9.34 -10.55
C GLY A 30 -18.05 9.98 -11.88
N GLY A 31 -17.43 9.21 -12.80
CA GLY A 31 -17.17 9.65 -14.18
C GLY A 31 -16.14 10.76 -14.29
N GLU A 32 -16.02 11.32 -15.49
CA GLU A 32 -15.03 12.35 -15.83
C GLU A 32 -15.21 13.65 -15.03
N SER A 33 -16.45 14.02 -14.72
CA SER A 33 -16.72 15.25 -13.97
C SER A 33 -16.04 15.30 -12.62
N PHE A 34 -15.89 14.15 -11.96
CA PHE A 34 -15.18 14.04 -10.70
C PHE A 34 -13.67 14.30 -10.89
N GLN A 35 -13.08 13.77 -11.96
CA GLN A 35 -11.65 13.99 -12.26
C GLN A 35 -11.34 15.48 -12.51
N TYR A 36 -12.25 16.21 -13.14
CA TYR A 36 -12.05 17.64 -13.37
C TYR A 36 -12.14 18.47 -12.10
N GLY A 37 -13.00 18.06 -11.15
CA GLY A 37 -13.23 18.79 -9.90
C GLY A 37 -12.10 18.67 -8.87
N VAL A 38 -11.29 17.62 -8.91
CA VAL A 38 -10.23 17.42 -7.91
C VAL A 38 -8.92 18.08 -8.33
N ARG A 39 -8.21 18.67 -7.36
CA ARG A 39 -6.89 19.31 -7.59
C ARG A 39 -5.73 18.34 -7.46
N LEU A 40 -5.87 17.35 -6.58
CA LEU A 40 -4.86 16.31 -6.37
C LEU A 40 -5.55 14.95 -6.52
N GLN A 41 -4.99 14.09 -7.36
CA GLN A 41 -5.44 12.72 -7.52
C GLN A 41 -4.27 11.77 -7.25
N ILE A 42 -4.46 10.90 -6.29
CA ILE A 42 -3.49 9.88 -5.90
C ILE A 42 -4.13 8.52 -6.13
N HIS A 43 -3.47 7.67 -6.90
CA HIS A 43 -3.84 6.28 -7.05
C HIS A 43 -3.03 5.44 -6.04
N VAL A 44 -3.71 4.55 -5.34
CA VAL A 44 -3.12 3.62 -4.38
C VAL A 44 -3.43 2.21 -4.82
N GLY A 45 -2.41 1.39 -4.95
CA GLY A 45 -2.50 0.03 -5.46
C GLY A 45 -2.41 -0.03 -6.99
N GLY A 46 -2.40 -1.25 -7.52
CA GLY A 46 -2.45 -1.51 -8.96
C GLY A 46 -3.89 -1.64 -9.45
N VAL A 47 -4.07 -1.59 -10.77
CA VAL A 47 -5.37 -1.81 -11.43
C VAL A 47 -5.82 -3.27 -11.34
N ALA A 48 -4.88 -4.19 -11.10
CA ALA A 48 -5.14 -5.60 -10.87
C ALA A 48 -5.00 -5.96 -9.39
N LYS A 49 -5.55 -7.10 -8.99
CA LYS A 49 -5.39 -7.64 -7.63
C LYS A 49 -3.92 -7.86 -7.22
N ALA A 50 -3.01 -7.90 -8.19
CA ALA A 50 -1.57 -8.08 -8.03
C ALA A 50 -0.81 -6.82 -7.55
N GLY A 51 -1.50 -5.69 -7.34
CA GLY A 51 -0.85 -4.44 -6.94
C GLY A 51 -0.50 -4.31 -5.46
N VAL A 52 -0.72 -5.36 -4.67
CA VAL A 52 -0.45 -5.35 -3.23
C VAL A 52 0.35 -6.60 -2.86
N LYS A 53 1.51 -6.39 -2.29
CA LYS A 53 2.37 -7.44 -1.77
C LYS A 53 2.14 -7.59 -0.27
N THR A 54 1.82 -8.78 0.17
CA THR A 54 1.61 -9.08 1.60
C THR A 54 2.94 -9.45 2.25
N LEU A 55 3.23 -8.81 3.36
CA LEU A 55 4.42 -9.05 4.17
C LEU A 55 4.10 -10.00 5.31
N LYS A 56 4.83 -11.11 5.39
CA LYS A 56 4.58 -12.20 6.32
C LYS A 56 5.83 -12.56 7.11
N ALA A 57 5.62 -12.97 8.34
CA ALA A 57 6.63 -13.52 9.21
C ALA A 57 6.14 -14.89 9.71
N THR A 58 6.99 -15.91 9.66
CA THR A 58 6.69 -17.26 10.18
C THR A 58 7.58 -17.55 11.37
N TYR A 59 6.97 -17.91 12.48
CA TYR A 59 7.67 -18.29 13.71
C TYR A 59 7.03 -19.54 14.30
N LYS A 60 7.84 -20.58 14.57
CA LYS A 60 7.38 -21.88 15.09
C LYS A 60 6.22 -22.51 14.31
N GLY A 61 6.19 -22.29 12.99
CA GLY A 61 5.15 -22.84 12.10
C GLY A 61 3.89 -21.97 11.98
N GLU A 62 3.76 -20.93 12.79
CA GLU A 62 2.65 -19.97 12.72
C GLU A 62 3.02 -18.80 11.80
N GLU A 63 2.07 -18.39 10.94
CA GLU A 63 2.22 -17.28 10.02
C GLU A 63 1.58 -16.01 10.57
N TYR A 64 2.33 -14.90 10.50
CA TYR A 64 1.90 -13.57 10.96
C TYR A 64 1.99 -12.60 9.79
N GLN A 65 0.86 -12.07 9.36
CA GLN A 65 0.86 -10.96 8.43
C GLN A 65 1.13 -9.66 9.20
N TYR A 66 2.23 -8.97 8.87
CA TYR A 66 2.61 -7.74 9.57
C TYR A 66 2.46 -6.48 8.73
N GLY A 67 2.17 -6.62 7.44
CA GLY A 67 1.98 -5.46 6.60
C GLY A 67 1.69 -5.78 5.15
N THR A 68 1.63 -4.73 4.36
CA THR A 68 1.48 -4.78 2.91
C THR A 68 2.34 -3.72 2.25
N VAL A 69 2.88 -4.04 1.09
CA VAL A 69 3.53 -3.05 0.21
C VAL A 69 2.59 -2.77 -0.94
N THR A 70 2.33 -1.50 -1.20
CA THR A 70 1.48 -1.07 -2.30
C THR A 70 2.11 0.07 -3.08
N LYS A 71 1.79 0.15 -4.36
CA LYS A 71 2.24 1.23 -5.23
C LYS A 71 1.35 2.44 -5.05
N ILE A 72 1.96 3.62 -5.08
CA ILE A 72 1.25 4.90 -5.12
C ILE A 72 1.70 5.70 -6.34
N ALA A 73 0.82 6.45 -6.93
CA ALA A 73 1.16 7.38 -7.99
C ALA A 73 0.30 8.64 -7.90
N VAL A 74 0.94 9.79 -8.07
CA VAL A 74 0.25 11.08 -8.23
C VAL A 74 -0.11 11.22 -9.69
N CYS A 75 -1.39 11.08 -10.01
CA CYS A 75 -1.90 11.10 -11.40
C CYS A 75 -2.32 12.49 -11.84
N LYS A 76 -2.69 13.36 -10.90
CA LYS A 76 -3.03 14.75 -11.14
C LYS A 76 -2.54 15.59 -9.97
N ASN A 77 -1.86 16.69 -10.28
CA ASN A 77 -1.46 17.68 -9.28
C ASN A 77 -1.62 19.09 -9.84
N GLN A 78 -2.61 19.81 -9.34
CA GLN A 78 -2.88 21.22 -9.64
C GLN A 78 -2.62 22.11 -8.42
N LEU A 79 -1.95 21.59 -7.41
CA LEU A 79 -1.51 22.36 -6.27
C LEU A 79 -0.26 23.18 -6.66
N PRO A 80 -0.04 24.36 -6.04
CA PRO A 80 1.15 25.16 -6.30
C PRO A 80 2.37 24.54 -5.64
N THR A 81 2.78 23.37 -6.10
CA THR A 81 3.93 22.63 -5.58
C THR A 81 4.90 22.32 -6.72
N PRO A 82 6.22 22.25 -6.45
CA PRO A 82 7.23 21.94 -7.46
C PRO A 82 7.23 20.46 -7.87
N TYR A 83 6.37 19.62 -7.29
CA TYR A 83 6.37 18.19 -7.54
C TYR A 83 5.76 17.84 -8.88
N ASN A 84 6.44 16.95 -9.60
CA ASN A 84 6.01 16.46 -10.88
C ASN A 84 4.75 15.56 -10.76
N ILE A 85 3.87 15.62 -11.76
CA ILE A 85 2.68 14.77 -11.88
C ILE A 85 3.04 13.27 -11.94
N THR A 86 4.24 12.96 -12.44
CA THR A 86 4.70 11.57 -12.63
C THR A 86 5.32 10.94 -11.38
N TYR A 87 5.20 11.59 -10.23
CA TYR A 87 5.73 10.99 -9.00
C TYR A 87 4.97 9.70 -8.66
N GLY A 88 5.74 8.64 -8.54
CA GLY A 88 5.23 7.35 -8.10
C GLY A 88 6.24 6.70 -7.16
N GLY A 89 5.76 5.84 -6.28
CA GLY A 89 6.59 5.12 -5.31
C GLY A 89 5.86 3.96 -4.69
N THR A 90 6.50 3.32 -3.76
CA THR A 90 5.93 2.26 -2.93
C THR A 90 5.65 2.79 -1.52
N MET A 91 4.65 2.24 -0.89
CA MET A 91 4.21 2.57 0.45
C MET A 91 4.05 1.26 1.23
N CYS A 92 4.70 1.17 2.38
CA CYS A 92 4.56 0.05 3.28
C CYS A 92 3.55 0.40 4.38
N CYS A 93 2.39 -0.26 4.36
CA CYS A 93 1.39 -0.16 5.42
C CYS A 93 1.63 -1.27 6.42
N VAL A 94 1.94 -0.92 7.65
CA VAL A 94 2.18 -1.82 8.76
C VAL A 94 1.22 -1.51 9.91
N HIS A 95 1.20 -2.36 10.92
CA HIS A 95 0.30 -2.21 12.07
C HIS A 95 0.43 -0.83 12.78
N ASN A 96 1.62 -0.26 12.83
CA ASN A 96 1.85 1.06 13.46
C ASN A 96 1.63 2.25 12.53
N GLY A 97 1.27 2.04 11.25
CA GLY A 97 1.04 3.10 10.29
C GLY A 97 1.69 2.85 8.94
N ILE A 98 2.18 3.93 8.35
CA ILE A 98 2.86 3.90 7.04
C ILE A 98 4.34 4.19 7.26
N ILE A 99 5.19 3.32 6.73
CA ILE A 99 6.64 3.47 6.76
C ILE A 99 7.22 3.47 5.34
N SER A 100 8.43 3.96 5.19
CA SER A 100 9.17 3.86 3.94
C SER A 100 9.63 2.42 3.69
N GLU A 101 9.94 2.08 2.45
CA GLU A 101 10.49 0.77 2.10
C GLU A 101 11.89 0.57 2.74
N ASP A 102 12.64 1.65 2.90
CA ASP A 102 13.98 1.62 3.53
C ASP A 102 13.90 1.28 5.03
N ASP A 103 12.86 1.73 5.72
CA ASP A 103 12.68 1.51 7.16
C ASP A 103 12.15 0.09 7.49
N ILE A 104 11.77 -0.70 6.50
CA ILE A 104 11.14 -2.00 6.72
C ILE A 104 12.06 -2.99 7.44
N ASN A 105 13.36 -2.91 7.22
CA ASN A 105 14.33 -3.81 7.86
C ASN A 105 14.49 -3.51 9.35
N ASP A 106 14.44 -2.25 9.73
CA ASP A 106 14.47 -1.87 11.15
C ASP A 106 13.14 -2.19 11.83
N TYR A 107 12.03 -2.01 11.13
CA TYR A 107 10.71 -2.46 11.59
C TYR A 107 10.69 -3.97 11.87
N LYS A 108 11.25 -4.79 10.96
CA LYS A 108 11.35 -6.24 11.13
C LYS A 108 12.10 -6.63 12.41
N LYS A 109 13.19 -5.94 12.74
CA LYS A 109 14.03 -6.26 13.91
C LYS A 109 13.39 -5.92 15.24
N VAL A 110 12.65 -4.81 15.29
CA VAL A 110 12.13 -4.25 16.55
C VAL A 110 10.67 -4.64 16.78
N GLU A 111 9.83 -4.41 15.79
CA GLU A 111 8.37 -4.51 15.99
C GLU A 111 7.82 -5.93 15.79
N ILE A 112 8.45 -6.73 14.92
CA ILE A 112 7.93 -8.08 14.67
C ILE A 112 8.10 -9.01 15.86
N PRO A 113 9.23 -9.05 16.57
CA PRO A 113 9.35 -9.81 17.81
C PRO A 113 8.29 -9.42 18.86
N ASN A 114 8.03 -8.12 19.00
CA ASN A 114 7.00 -7.61 19.91
C ASN A 114 5.59 -8.05 19.51
N LEU A 115 5.27 -8.01 18.23
CA LEU A 115 3.98 -8.43 17.70
C LEU A 115 3.75 -9.93 17.90
N ILE A 116 4.74 -10.76 17.65
CA ILE A 116 4.71 -12.20 17.88
C ILE A 116 4.58 -12.50 19.39
N LYS A 117 5.42 -11.86 20.20
CA LYS A 117 5.36 -11.97 21.67
C LYS A 117 3.97 -11.66 22.20
N ASN A 118 3.41 -10.53 21.82
CA ASN A 118 2.08 -10.11 22.29
C ASN A 118 0.99 -11.11 21.92
N LYS A 119 1.06 -11.71 20.73
CA LYS A 119 0.10 -12.72 20.30
C LYS A 119 0.27 -14.02 21.07
N LEU A 120 1.49 -14.47 21.31
CA LEU A 120 1.77 -15.68 22.08
C LEU A 120 1.38 -15.53 23.54
N VAL A 121 1.69 -14.39 24.19
CA VAL A 121 1.30 -14.09 25.56
C VAL A 121 -0.23 -14.11 25.72
N SER A 122 -0.98 -13.58 24.76
CA SER A 122 -2.45 -13.61 24.81
C SER A 122 -3.02 -15.04 24.73
N MET A 123 -2.29 -15.99 24.16
CA MET A 123 -2.73 -17.38 24.00
C MET A 123 -2.28 -18.27 25.17
N GLU A 124 -1.08 -18.05 25.70
CA GLU A 124 -0.44 -18.95 26.68
C GLU A 124 -0.31 -18.35 28.10
N GLY A 125 -0.49 -17.04 28.25
CA GLY A 125 -0.42 -16.35 29.56
C GLY A 125 0.99 -16.32 30.18
N GLN A 126 2.03 -16.74 29.45
CA GLN A 126 3.42 -16.76 29.89
C GLN A 126 4.26 -15.73 29.14
N ASP A 127 5.30 -15.23 29.80
CA ASP A 127 6.29 -14.37 29.15
C ASP A 127 7.09 -15.20 28.13
N VAL A 128 6.94 -14.87 26.85
CA VAL A 128 7.58 -15.55 25.75
C VAL A 128 8.67 -14.64 25.17
N GLU A 129 9.88 -15.12 25.12
CA GLU A 129 10.98 -14.43 24.45
C GLU A 129 11.08 -14.91 22.99
N VAL A 130 11.00 -13.99 22.02
CA VAL A 130 11.05 -14.29 20.59
C VAL A 130 12.46 -14.04 20.08
N ASN A 131 13.11 -15.10 19.59
CA ASN A 131 14.39 -14.98 18.91
C ASN A 131 14.17 -14.58 17.45
N ILE A 132 14.62 -13.39 17.07
CA ILE A 132 14.46 -12.86 15.71
C ILE A 132 15.12 -13.73 14.64
N ASP A 133 16.20 -14.43 14.97
CA ASP A 133 16.93 -15.28 14.03
C ASP A 133 16.13 -16.54 13.62
N GLU A 134 15.12 -16.90 14.41
CA GLU A 134 14.19 -18.00 14.09
C GLU A 134 12.99 -17.54 13.24
N VAL A 135 12.82 -16.24 13.07
CA VAL A 135 11.71 -15.67 12.31
C VAL A 135 12.06 -15.69 10.82
N LYS A 136 11.26 -16.40 10.03
CA LYS A 136 11.38 -16.42 8.56
C LYS A 136 10.47 -15.36 7.96
N PHE A 137 11.06 -14.47 7.18
CA PHE A 137 10.31 -13.44 6.46
C PHE A 137 10.03 -13.89 5.03
N SER A 138 8.79 -13.70 4.61
CA SER A 138 8.33 -13.98 3.24
C SER A 138 7.42 -12.86 2.75
N GLU A 139 7.27 -12.81 1.45
CA GLU A 139 6.45 -11.83 0.77
C GLU A 139 5.60 -12.57 -0.27
N ASP A 140 4.28 -12.43 -0.17
CA ASP A 140 3.36 -13.02 -1.12
C ASP A 140 2.73 -11.96 -2.01
N GLY A 141 2.60 -12.30 -3.27
CA GLY A 141 2.07 -11.41 -4.30
C GLY A 141 3.18 -10.64 -5.03
N GLU A 142 2.80 -9.99 -6.09
CA GLU A 142 3.67 -9.14 -6.88
C GLU A 142 3.15 -7.70 -6.83
N VAL A 143 4.05 -6.74 -6.65
CA VAL A 143 3.71 -5.34 -6.89
C VAL A 143 3.57 -5.19 -8.40
N ASP A 144 2.37 -4.88 -8.86
CA ASP A 144 2.12 -4.60 -10.28
C ASP A 144 2.94 -3.38 -10.70
N ASN A 145 3.97 -3.64 -11.51
CA ASN A 145 4.85 -2.61 -12.05
C ASN A 145 4.30 -1.97 -13.33
N THR A 146 3.10 -2.35 -13.76
CA THR A 146 2.45 -1.70 -14.89
C THR A 146 2.32 -0.19 -14.60
N PRO A 147 2.77 0.68 -15.50
CA PRO A 147 2.60 2.11 -15.33
C PRO A 147 1.12 2.45 -15.14
N ILE A 148 0.79 3.22 -14.11
CA ILE A 148 -0.56 3.74 -13.96
C ILE A 148 -0.77 4.75 -15.08
N PRO A 149 -1.75 4.55 -15.99
CA PRO A 149 -1.97 5.49 -17.07
C PRO A 149 -2.33 6.86 -16.49
N ILE A 150 -1.61 7.86 -16.93
CA ILE A 150 -1.85 9.27 -16.59
C ILE A 150 -2.64 9.83 -17.76
N ASN A 151 -3.90 10.14 -17.52
CA ASN A 151 -4.78 10.80 -18.50
C ASN A 151 -4.65 12.32 -18.40
#